data_d46936348a770cb43d53d36f22ec6d4b
#
_entry.id   d46936348a770cb43d53d36f22ec6d4b
#
_cell.length_a   1.000
_cell.length_b   1.000
_cell.length_c   1.000
_cell.angle_alpha   90.00
_cell.angle_beta   90.00
_cell.angle_gamma   90.00
#
_symmetry.space_group_name_H-M   'P 1'
#
loop_
_entity.id
_entity.type
_entity.pdbx_description
1 polymer ?
#
loop_
_entity_poly.entity_id
_entity_poly.type
_entity_poly.pdbx_seq_one_letter_code
_entity_poly.pdbx_strand_id
1 'polypeptide(L)'
;MNNRDIMAYNVLVMALKSVCPYRTGNLERNGIRVKIDNGAMCVVVGHETSKLLGEYAVYTNEPWISPKWNGKQNPNQGWIERGIEKALPLIKQVYQGMTADDFNNVMDDLQRQTATRQAQIRKRNNV
;
A
#
# COMPACT_ATOMS: atom_id res chain seq x y z
N MET A 1 -14.96 0.06 -18.63
CA MET A 1 -13.67 0.24 -17.92
C MET A 1 -12.59 -0.43 -18.76
N ASN A 2 -11.55 0.29 -19.13
CA ASN A 2 -10.53 -0.28 -20.02
C ASN A 2 -9.41 -0.96 -19.23
N ASN A 3 -8.59 -1.77 -19.93
CA ASN A 3 -7.50 -2.53 -19.31
C ASN A 3 -6.45 -1.62 -18.66
N ARG A 4 -6.24 -0.41 -19.19
CA ARG A 4 -5.28 0.55 -18.63
C ARG A 4 -5.71 1.02 -17.24
N ASP A 5 -7.01 1.26 -17.05
CA ASP A 5 -7.53 1.64 -15.73
C ASP A 5 -7.32 0.52 -14.72
N ILE A 6 -7.60 -0.72 -15.10
CA ILE A 6 -7.40 -1.89 -14.24
C ILE A 6 -5.92 -2.00 -13.86
N MET A 7 -5.02 -1.88 -14.81
CA MET A 7 -3.57 -1.91 -14.57
C MET A 7 -3.15 -0.81 -13.60
N ALA A 8 -3.62 0.41 -13.82
CA ALA A 8 -3.27 1.56 -12.98
C ALA A 8 -3.71 1.38 -11.53
N TYR A 9 -4.93 0.90 -11.30
CA TYR A 9 -5.42 0.66 -9.93
C TYR A 9 -4.66 -0.47 -9.24
N ASN A 10 -4.29 -1.52 -9.98
CA ASN A 10 -3.47 -2.60 -9.41
C ASN A 10 -2.07 -2.13 -9.05
N VAL A 11 -1.47 -1.25 -9.85
CA VAL A 11 -0.19 -0.62 -9.51
C VAL A 11 -0.32 0.18 -8.21
N LEU A 12 -1.39 0.96 -8.06
CA LEU A 12 -1.63 1.73 -6.84
C LEU A 12 -1.74 0.83 -5.61
N VAL A 13 -2.51 -0.26 -5.71
CA VAL A 13 -2.63 -1.23 -4.61
C VAL A 13 -1.27 -1.80 -4.24
N MET A 14 -0.49 -2.25 -5.22
CA MET A 14 0.82 -2.86 -4.95
C MET A 14 1.83 -1.86 -4.39
N ALA A 15 1.79 -0.61 -4.85
CA ALA A 15 2.64 0.44 -4.30
C ALA A 15 2.30 0.75 -2.85
N LEU A 16 1.02 0.83 -2.51
CA LEU A 16 0.57 1.01 -1.12
C LEU A 16 1.01 -0.16 -0.24
N LYS A 17 0.84 -1.39 -0.71
CA LYS A 17 1.29 -2.59 0.03
C LYS A 17 2.80 -2.57 0.30
N SER A 18 3.59 -2.03 -0.62
CA SER A 18 5.05 -2.00 -0.48
C SER A 18 5.55 -1.02 0.59
N VAL A 19 4.71 -0.10 1.06
CA VAL A 19 5.06 0.89 2.08
C VAL A 19 4.16 0.86 3.31
N CYS A 20 3.16 -0.03 3.34
CA CYS A 20 2.20 -0.05 4.45
C CYS A 20 2.84 -0.57 5.74
N PRO A 21 2.31 -0.15 6.90
CA PRO A 21 2.74 -0.68 8.19
C PRO A 21 2.57 -2.19 8.27
N TYR A 22 3.51 -2.85 8.92
CA TYR A 22 3.48 -4.30 9.07
C TYR A 22 3.53 -4.68 10.55
N ARG A 23 2.49 -5.31 11.04
CA ARG A 23 2.44 -5.91 12.37
C ARG A 23 2.19 -7.41 12.25
N THR A 24 1.03 -7.78 11.71
CA THR A 24 0.66 -9.18 11.43
C THR A 24 0.60 -9.46 9.92
N GLY A 25 0.70 -8.42 9.10
CA GLY A 25 0.47 -8.49 7.65
C GLY A 25 -0.99 -8.42 7.26
N ASN A 26 -1.91 -8.28 8.22
CA ASN A 26 -3.34 -8.27 7.93
C ASN A 26 -3.76 -7.07 7.10
N LEU A 27 -3.23 -5.87 7.39
CA LEU A 27 -3.53 -4.67 6.62
C LEU A 27 -3.10 -4.83 5.16
N GLU A 28 -1.89 -5.33 4.93
CA GLU A 28 -1.39 -5.56 3.57
C GLU A 28 -2.23 -6.60 2.83
N ARG A 29 -2.54 -7.73 3.46
CA ARG A 29 -3.26 -8.82 2.78
C ARG A 29 -4.75 -8.52 2.56
N ASN A 30 -5.40 -7.91 3.54
CA ASN A 30 -6.86 -7.80 3.56
C ASN A 30 -7.38 -6.37 3.56
N GLY A 31 -6.56 -5.38 3.86
CA GLY A 31 -6.97 -4.00 4.05
C GLY A 31 -6.73 -3.08 2.86
N ILE A 32 -6.00 -3.52 1.85
CA ILE A 32 -5.70 -2.70 0.67
C ILE A 32 -6.17 -3.45 -0.57
N ARG A 33 -7.17 -2.89 -1.26
CA ARG A 33 -7.79 -3.58 -2.39
C ARG A 33 -8.52 -2.63 -3.33
N VAL A 34 -8.76 -3.12 -4.54
CA VAL A 34 -9.60 -2.42 -5.51
C VAL A 34 -11.06 -2.77 -5.25
N LYS A 35 -11.91 -1.77 -5.34
CA LYS A 35 -13.36 -1.92 -5.23
C LYS A 35 -14.04 -1.21 -6.39
N ILE A 36 -15.15 -1.78 -6.88
CA ILE A 36 -16.01 -1.12 -7.85
C ILE A 36 -17.27 -0.67 -7.10
N ASP A 37 -17.56 0.62 -7.15
CA ASP A 37 -18.71 1.23 -6.49
C ASP A 37 -19.42 2.14 -7.49
N ASN A 38 -20.73 1.84 -7.75
CA ASN A 38 -21.54 2.58 -8.72
C ASN A 38 -20.86 2.71 -10.10
N GLY A 39 -20.17 1.66 -10.54
CA GLY A 39 -19.46 1.65 -11.82
C GLY A 39 -18.13 2.38 -11.83
N ALA A 40 -17.73 2.98 -10.72
CA ALA A 40 -16.42 3.62 -10.57
C ALA A 40 -15.47 2.74 -9.79
N MET A 41 -14.20 2.71 -10.21
CA MET A 41 -13.15 1.98 -9.51
C MET A 41 -12.51 2.86 -8.45
N CYS A 42 -12.24 2.30 -7.27
CA CYS A 42 -11.52 2.99 -6.20
C CYS A 42 -10.62 2.02 -5.46
N VAL A 43 -9.65 2.56 -4.72
CA VAL A 43 -8.81 1.77 -3.82
C VAL A 43 -9.28 2.03 -2.40
N VAL A 44 -9.54 0.95 -1.66
CA VAL A 44 -9.94 0.98 -0.26
C VAL A 44 -8.75 0.63 0.60
N VAL A 45 -8.52 1.41 1.65
CA VAL A 45 -7.44 1.17 2.62
C VAL A 45 -8.07 0.95 4.00
N GLY A 46 -8.14 -0.31 4.40
CA GLY A 46 -8.56 -0.73 5.74
C GLY A 46 -10.05 -0.72 6.02
N HIS A 47 -10.86 -0.05 5.24
CA HIS A 47 -12.21 0.34 5.63
C HIS A 47 -13.22 -0.81 5.69
N GLU A 48 -13.21 -1.72 4.71
CA GLU A 48 -14.33 -2.67 4.56
C GLU A 48 -14.07 -4.07 5.09
N THR A 49 -12.81 -4.39 5.41
CA THR A 49 -12.48 -5.71 5.93
C THR A 49 -12.79 -5.82 7.42
N SER A 50 -12.59 -4.73 8.16
CA SER A 50 -13.02 -4.61 9.55
C SER A 50 -12.86 -3.16 10.03
N LYS A 51 -13.66 -2.76 11.01
CA LYS A 51 -13.53 -1.47 11.69
C LYS A 51 -12.11 -1.29 12.26
N LEU A 52 -11.56 -2.34 12.84
CA LEU A 52 -10.23 -2.33 13.45
C LEU A 52 -9.14 -2.03 12.41
N LEU A 53 -9.22 -2.63 11.23
CA LEU A 53 -8.27 -2.35 10.14
C LEU A 53 -8.39 -0.91 9.64
N GLY A 54 -9.61 -0.38 9.54
CA GLY A 54 -9.83 1.00 9.15
C GLY A 54 -9.19 1.98 10.13
N GLU A 55 -9.42 1.78 11.43
CA GLU A 55 -8.82 2.59 12.48
C GLU A 55 -7.29 2.48 12.48
N TYR A 56 -6.76 1.28 12.31
CA TYR A 56 -5.33 1.03 12.26
C TYR A 56 -4.67 1.75 11.06
N ALA A 57 -5.29 1.70 9.89
CA ALA A 57 -4.76 2.36 8.70
C ALA A 57 -4.68 3.88 8.90
N VAL A 58 -5.74 4.50 9.42
CA VAL A 58 -5.76 5.94 9.67
C VAL A 58 -4.75 6.30 10.76
N TYR A 59 -4.78 5.60 11.88
CA TYR A 59 -3.89 5.87 13.01
C TYR A 59 -2.41 5.81 12.61
N THR A 60 -2.03 4.81 11.83
CA THR A 60 -0.64 4.65 11.41
C THR A 60 -0.19 5.68 10.39
N ASN A 61 -1.15 6.35 9.70
CA ASN A 61 -0.83 7.41 8.75
C ASN A 61 -0.69 8.79 9.39
N GLU A 62 -1.23 8.96 10.61
CA GLU A 62 -1.32 10.24 11.29
C GLU A 62 0.01 10.65 11.95
N PRO A 63 0.25 11.98 12.09
CA PRO A 63 1.41 12.45 12.85
C PRO A 63 1.12 12.40 14.35
N TRP A 64 1.68 11.42 15.03
CA TRP A 64 1.54 11.33 16.49
C TRP A 64 2.88 10.98 17.14
N ILE A 65 2.97 11.30 18.43
CA ILE A 65 4.11 10.97 19.29
C ILE A 65 3.60 10.03 20.38
N SER A 66 4.18 8.85 20.50
CA SER A 66 3.74 7.85 21.46
C SER A 66 4.68 7.76 22.66
N PRO A 67 4.16 7.80 23.90
CA PRO A 67 4.97 7.51 25.08
C PRO A 67 5.59 6.12 25.06
N LYS A 68 4.93 5.15 24.42
CA LYS A 68 5.44 3.77 24.27
C LYS A 68 6.74 3.71 23.47
N TRP A 69 7.03 4.75 22.71
CA TRP A 69 8.20 4.83 21.85
C TRP A 69 9.19 5.89 22.34
N ASN A 70 9.19 6.16 23.63
CA ASN A 70 10.05 7.16 24.27
C ASN A 70 9.93 8.55 23.64
N GLY A 71 8.69 8.95 23.30
CA GLY A 71 8.43 10.26 22.70
C GLY A 71 8.81 10.37 21.23
N LYS A 72 9.11 9.27 20.56
CA LYS A 72 9.41 9.27 19.12
C LYS A 72 8.15 9.46 18.30
N GLN A 73 8.32 10.10 17.15
CA GLN A 73 7.24 10.26 16.18
C GLN A 73 6.87 8.92 15.55
N ASN A 74 5.62 8.84 15.05
CA ASN A 74 5.16 7.71 14.29
C ASN A 74 6.06 7.46 13.06
N PRO A 75 6.79 6.33 12.99
CA PRO A 75 7.68 6.05 11.86
C PRO A 75 6.93 5.78 10.55
N ASN A 76 5.64 5.49 10.63
CA ASN A 76 4.80 5.22 9.46
C ASN A 76 4.01 6.45 8.98
N GLN A 77 4.17 7.59 9.66
CA GLN A 77 3.45 8.81 9.30
C GLN A 77 3.55 9.08 7.80
N GLY A 78 2.40 9.31 7.16
CA GLY A 78 2.33 9.63 5.73
C GLY A 78 2.57 8.43 4.80
N TRP A 79 2.43 7.21 5.29
CA TRP A 79 2.68 6.03 4.44
C TRP A 79 1.72 5.94 3.25
N ILE A 80 0.47 6.40 3.41
CA ILE A 80 -0.52 6.38 2.32
C ILE A 80 -0.07 7.34 1.22
N GLU A 81 0.32 8.54 1.58
CA GLU A 81 0.82 9.54 0.63
C GLU A 81 2.09 9.07 -0.07
N ARG A 82 3.01 8.43 0.64
CA ARG A 82 4.22 7.85 0.02
C ARG A 82 3.89 6.74 -0.96
N GLY A 83 2.89 5.92 -0.66
CA GLY A 83 2.42 4.88 -1.58
C GLY A 83 1.85 5.47 -2.86
N ILE A 84 1.04 6.52 -2.73
CA ILE A 84 0.47 7.22 -3.87
C ILE A 84 1.58 7.87 -4.72
N GLU A 85 2.51 8.59 -4.09
CA GLU A 85 3.64 9.21 -4.78
C GLU A 85 4.49 8.19 -5.53
N LYS A 86 4.71 7.03 -4.93
CA LYS A 86 5.45 5.94 -5.56
C LYS A 86 4.73 5.39 -6.79
N ALA A 87 3.39 5.31 -6.72
CA ALA A 87 2.57 4.78 -7.80
C ALA A 87 2.45 5.73 -9.00
N LEU A 88 2.42 7.04 -8.77
CA LEU A 88 2.11 8.01 -9.82
C LEU A 88 2.99 7.89 -11.07
N PRO A 89 4.33 7.82 -11.01
CA PRO A 89 5.14 7.67 -12.21
C PRO A 89 4.89 6.35 -12.93
N LEU A 90 4.59 5.29 -12.19
CA LEU A 90 4.27 3.98 -12.79
C LEU A 90 2.91 4.01 -13.47
N ILE A 91 1.92 4.65 -12.87
CA ILE A 91 0.58 4.85 -13.46
C ILE A 91 0.70 5.65 -14.74
N LYS A 92 1.52 6.70 -14.74
CA LYS A 92 1.80 7.48 -15.95
C LYS A 92 2.35 6.60 -17.07
N GLN A 93 3.28 5.71 -16.77
CA GLN A 93 3.84 4.77 -17.75
C GLN A 93 2.77 3.82 -18.29
N VAL A 94 1.85 3.35 -17.44
CA VAL A 94 0.71 2.52 -17.88
C VAL A 94 -0.09 3.24 -18.96
N TYR A 95 -0.45 4.48 -18.74
CA TYR A 95 -1.23 5.25 -19.71
C TYR A 95 -0.43 5.69 -20.94
N GLN A 96 0.89 5.68 -20.87
CA GLN A 96 1.76 5.98 -22.00
C GLN A 96 2.01 4.77 -22.92
N GLY A 97 1.48 3.59 -22.56
CA GLY A 97 1.57 2.43 -23.42
C GLY A 97 2.48 1.31 -22.92
N MET A 98 2.57 1.15 -21.61
CA MET A 98 3.32 0.03 -21.02
C MET A 98 2.86 -1.32 -21.59
N THR A 99 3.80 -2.19 -21.95
CA THR A 99 3.49 -3.55 -22.42
C THR A 99 3.05 -4.43 -21.26
N ALA A 100 2.41 -5.56 -21.58
CA ALA A 100 2.04 -6.57 -20.59
C ALA A 100 3.26 -7.12 -19.85
N ASP A 101 4.37 -7.33 -20.54
CA ASP A 101 5.60 -7.82 -19.92
C ASP A 101 6.20 -6.79 -18.97
N ASP A 102 6.23 -5.51 -19.37
CA ASP A 102 6.69 -4.43 -18.50
C ASP A 102 5.81 -4.29 -17.27
N PHE A 103 4.50 -4.40 -17.44
CA PHE A 103 3.56 -4.36 -16.33
C PHE A 103 3.82 -5.49 -15.32
N ASN A 104 3.99 -6.72 -15.83
CA ASN A 104 4.29 -7.88 -14.97
C ASN A 104 5.61 -7.68 -14.22
N ASN A 105 6.62 -7.11 -14.85
CA ASN A 105 7.90 -6.81 -14.22
C ASN A 105 7.74 -5.78 -13.09
N VAL A 106 6.93 -4.73 -13.32
CA VAL A 106 6.64 -3.73 -12.29
C VAL A 106 5.93 -4.37 -11.10
N MET A 107 4.93 -5.21 -11.35
CA MET A 107 4.17 -5.87 -10.29
C MET A 107 5.05 -6.83 -9.49
N ASP A 108 5.91 -7.60 -10.16
CA ASP A 108 6.85 -8.51 -9.49
C ASP A 108 7.84 -7.73 -8.62
N ASP A 109 8.34 -6.60 -9.12
CA ASP A 109 9.27 -5.76 -8.37
C ASP A 109 8.62 -5.18 -7.10
N LEU A 110 7.40 -4.66 -7.23
CA LEU A 110 6.66 -4.13 -6.07
C LEU A 110 6.37 -5.24 -5.05
N GLN A 111 6.03 -6.44 -5.51
CA GLN A 111 5.80 -7.58 -4.63
C GLN A 111 7.06 -7.98 -3.88
N ARG A 112 8.21 -7.99 -4.56
CA ARG A 112 9.51 -8.25 -3.90
C ARG A 112 9.85 -7.20 -2.86
N GLN A 113 9.59 -5.92 -3.16
CA GLN A 113 9.77 -4.83 -2.19
C GLN A 113 8.93 -5.04 -0.95
N THR A 114 7.67 -5.45 -1.11
CA THR A 114 6.77 -5.75 0.00
C THR A 114 7.34 -6.89 0.87
N ALA A 115 7.74 -7.99 0.25
CA ALA A 115 8.29 -9.14 0.95
C ALA A 115 9.59 -8.79 1.69
N THR A 116 10.47 -8.04 1.05
CA THR A 116 11.74 -7.59 1.65
C THR A 116 11.49 -6.69 2.86
N ARG A 117 10.57 -5.74 2.73
CA ARG A 117 10.21 -4.84 3.83
C ARG A 117 9.64 -5.62 5.01
N GLN A 118 8.73 -6.57 4.77
CA GLN A 118 8.14 -7.38 5.83
C GLN A 118 9.19 -8.25 6.53
N ALA A 119 10.12 -8.84 5.78
CA ALA A 119 11.21 -9.62 6.34
C ALA A 119 12.11 -8.77 7.24
N GLN A 120 12.44 -7.56 6.81
CA GLN A 120 13.25 -6.62 7.59
C GLN A 120 12.56 -6.21 8.90
N ILE A 121 11.25 -5.93 8.84
CA ILE A 121 10.46 -5.57 10.02
C ILE A 121 10.39 -6.74 11.01
N ARG A 122 10.13 -7.96 10.51
CA ARG A 122 10.11 -9.16 11.36
C ARG A 122 11.45 -9.39 12.03
N LYS A 123 12.54 -9.20 11.31
CA LYS A 123 13.89 -9.37 11.85
C LYS A 123 14.17 -8.37 12.98
N ARG A 124 13.75 -7.10 12.83
CA ARG A 124 13.89 -6.09 13.88
C ARG A 124 13.07 -6.43 15.12
N ASN A 125 11.89 -6.99 14.94
CA ASN A 125 10.97 -7.28 16.04
C ASN A 125 11.37 -8.55 16.82
N ASN A 126 12.22 -9.39 16.25
CA ASN A 126 12.68 -10.63 16.87
C ASN A 126 14.03 -10.49 17.59
N VAL A 127 14.56 -9.31 17.71
CA VAL A 127 15.83 -9.04 18.40
C VAL A 127 15.63 -8.68 19.85
#